data_e27fc022a1012b84c85a552e04b3cacf
#
_entry.id   e27fc022a1012b84c85a552e04b3cacf
#
_cell.length_a   1.000
_cell.length_b   1.000
_cell.length_c   1.000
_cell.angle_alpha   90.00
_cell.angle_beta   90.00
_cell.angle_gamma   90.00
#
_symmetry.space_group_name_H-M   'P 1'
#
loop_
_entity.id
_entity.type
_entity.pdbx_description
1 polymer ?
#
loop_
_entity_poly.entity_id
_entity_poly.type
_entity_poly.pdbx_seq_one_letter_code
_entity_poly.pdbx_strand_id
1 'polypeptide(L)'
;VASRSKVALYANVGAELTQYDVDVENAALTARATVTLPAAVQYAWPHASRRYLYVATSSSASGHGPAGTEHHVTAFRIDGASGALTRHGEAIRLPTRPIHMTTDIPSEHILVAFNSPSALRVYRINADFTPGEEVKQPGPIDAGIFAHQVRVSPDNRLAILVTRGNEGTPTRAEDPGAL
;
A
#
# COMPACT_ATOMS: atom_id res chain seq x y z
N VAL A 1 1.27 -16.51 -33.56
CA VAL A 1 1.73 -16.79 -32.17
C VAL A 1 1.24 -15.64 -31.35
N ALA A 2 0.28 -15.87 -30.41
CA ALA A 2 -0.19 -14.84 -29.50
C ALA A 2 1.01 -14.42 -28.63
N SER A 3 1.29 -13.11 -28.60
CA SER A 3 2.29 -12.55 -27.69
C SER A 3 1.83 -12.87 -26.26
N ARG A 4 2.59 -13.73 -25.56
CA ARG A 4 2.34 -13.98 -24.15
C ARG A 4 2.48 -12.67 -23.38
N SER A 5 1.47 -12.34 -22.58
CA SER A 5 1.55 -11.18 -21.72
C SER A 5 2.70 -11.38 -20.73
N LYS A 6 3.66 -10.46 -20.74
CA LYS A 6 4.77 -10.44 -19.80
C LYS A 6 4.22 -10.20 -18.39
N VAL A 7 4.61 -11.06 -17.45
CA VAL A 7 4.26 -10.89 -16.03
C VAL A 7 5.46 -10.30 -15.31
N ALA A 8 5.25 -9.20 -14.60
CA ALA A 8 6.25 -8.59 -13.73
C ALA A 8 5.84 -8.77 -12.27
N LEU A 9 6.82 -9.02 -11.40
CA LEU A 9 6.67 -9.04 -9.96
C LEU A 9 7.55 -7.93 -9.38
N TYR A 10 7.05 -7.26 -8.35
CA TYR A 10 7.81 -6.28 -7.58
C TYR A 10 7.94 -6.76 -6.16
N ALA A 11 9.16 -6.83 -5.65
CA ALA A 11 9.46 -7.22 -4.28
C ALA A 11 10.45 -6.24 -3.66
N ASN A 12 10.33 -6.02 -2.35
CA ASN A 12 11.21 -5.10 -1.65
C ASN A 12 12.00 -5.74 -0.52
N VAL A 13 13.19 -5.18 -0.30
CA VAL A 13 13.98 -5.36 0.92
C VAL A 13 14.33 -3.96 1.44
N GLY A 14 13.75 -3.59 2.57
CA GLY A 14 13.89 -2.21 3.07
C GLY A 14 13.36 -1.18 2.07
N ALA A 15 14.21 -0.25 1.68
CA ALA A 15 13.88 0.81 0.72
C ALA A 15 14.09 0.42 -0.75
N GLU A 16 14.66 -0.74 -1.01
CA GLU A 16 14.94 -1.24 -2.35
C GLU A 16 13.72 -2.00 -2.90
N LEU A 17 13.13 -1.51 -3.98
CA LEU A 17 12.02 -2.16 -4.69
C LEU A 17 12.53 -2.71 -6.02
N THR A 18 12.65 -4.02 -6.12
CA THR A 18 13.20 -4.73 -7.27
C THR A 18 12.10 -5.30 -8.15
N GLN A 19 12.20 -5.05 -9.44
CA GLN A 19 11.39 -5.66 -10.47
C GLN A 19 11.99 -7.02 -10.87
N TYR A 20 11.11 -8.00 -11.06
CA TYR A 20 11.44 -9.32 -11.62
C TYR A 20 10.57 -9.61 -12.83
N ASP A 21 11.18 -10.20 -13.86
CA ASP A 21 10.41 -10.93 -14.87
C ASP A 21 10.01 -12.29 -14.32
N VAL A 22 8.76 -12.67 -14.53
CA VAL A 22 8.21 -13.95 -14.08
C VAL A 22 8.09 -14.89 -15.26
N ASP A 23 8.84 -15.97 -15.25
CA ASP A 23 8.63 -17.13 -16.13
C ASP A 23 7.67 -18.10 -15.43
N VAL A 24 6.40 -18.02 -15.82
CA VAL A 24 5.33 -18.83 -15.19
C VAL A 24 5.49 -20.32 -15.50
N GLU A 25 6.05 -20.67 -16.66
CA GLU A 25 6.19 -22.09 -17.09
C GLU A 25 7.29 -22.79 -16.30
N ASN A 26 8.42 -22.10 -16.10
CA ASN A 26 9.57 -22.66 -15.41
C ASN A 26 9.61 -22.28 -13.92
N ALA A 27 8.58 -21.57 -13.43
CA ALA A 27 8.51 -21.05 -12.06
C ALA A 27 9.78 -20.27 -11.65
N ALA A 28 10.31 -19.46 -12.58
CA ALA A 28 11.57 -18.76 -12.40
C ALA A 28 11.38 -17.24 -12.34
N LEU A 29 12.23 -16.57 -11.55
CA LEU A 29 12.29 -15.13 -11.43
C LEU A 29 13.65 -14.61 -11.93
N THR A 30 13.63 -13.59 -12.77
CA THR A 30 14.84 -12.90 -13.22
C THR A 30 14.79 -11.46 -12.76
N ALA A 31 15.72 -11.08 -11.87
CA ALA A 31 15.84 -9.69 -11.40
C ALA A 31 16.20 -8.77 -12.58
N ARG A 32 15.58 -7.59 -12.60
CA ARG A 32 15.80 -6.55 -13.62
C ARG A 32 16.32 -5.28 -12.98
N ALA A 33 15.46 -4.32 -12.79
CA ALA A 33 15.82 -3.02 -12.24
C ALA A 33 15.37 -2.90 -10.77
N THR A 34 16.12 -2.12 -10.01
CA THR A 34 15.77 -1.73 -8.64
C THR A 34 15.61 -0.23 -8.59
N VAL A 35 14.55 0.23 -7.91
CA VAL A 35 14.37 1.63 -7.55
C VAL A 35 14.54 1.78 -6.04
N THR A 36 15.31 2.79 -5.62
CA THR A 36 15.51 3.10 -4.21
C THR A 36 14.51 4.18 -3.80
N LEU A 37 13.75 3.92 -2.74
CA LEU A 37 12.82 4.87 -2.13
C LEU A 37 13.48 5.58 -0.94
N PRO A 38 12.95 6.73 -0.49
CA PRO A 38 13.54 7.48 0.63
C PRO A 38 13.40 6.76 1.98
N ALA A 39 12.52 5.76 2.08
CA ALA A 39 12.30 4.97 3.30
C ALA A 39 11.83 3.56 2.95
N ALA A 40 11.81 2.66 3.95
CA ALA A 40 11.44 1.26 3.76
C ALA A 40 10.00 1.13 3.24
N VAL A 41 9.81 0.30 2.22
CA VAL A 41 8.51 -0.01 1.66
C VAL A 41 7.68 -0.78 2.70
N GLN A 42 6.47 -0.32 2.95
CA GLN A 42 5.51 -0.96 3.85
C GLN A 42 4.47 -1.75 3.07
N TYR A 43 3.98 -1.17 1.98
CA TYR A 43 3.01 -1.81 1.11
C TYR A 43 3.06 -1.21 -0.31
N ALA A 44 2.56 -1.96 -1.29
CA ALA A 44 2.38 -1.48 -2.65
C ALA A 44 1.05 -1.99 -3.24
N TRP A 45 0.38 -1.15 -4.04
CA TRP A 45 -0.89 -1.50 -4.67
C TRP A 45 -0.96 -0.95 -6.10
N PRO A 46 -1.32 -1.78 -7.10
CA PRO A 46 -1.44 -1.30 -8.47
C PRO A 46 -2.75 -0.52 -8.68
N HIS A 47 -2.71 0.48 -9.54
CA HIS A 47 -3.88 1.10 -10.13
C HIS A 47 -4.66 0.09 -10.99
N ALA A 48 -5.98 0.20 -11.10
CA ALA A 48 -6.84 -0.69 -11.89
C ALA A 48 -6.38 -0.84 -13.35
N SER A 49 -5.84 0.23 -13.96
CA SER A 49 -5.26 0.20 -15.30
C SER A 49 -3.96 -0.61 -15.41
N ARG A 50 -3.33 -1.00 -14.30
CA ARG A 50 -2.01 -1.63 -14.21
C ARG A 50 -0.87 -0.83 -14.88
N ARG A 51 -1.08 0.45 -15.10
CA ARG A 51 -0.09 1.39 -15.64
C ARG A 51 0.63 2.17 -14.57
N TYR A 52 0.15 2.11 -13.33
CA TYR A 52 0.71 2.78 -12.17
C TYR A 52 0.75 1.86 -10.97
N LEU A 53 1.74 2.07 -10.11
CA LEU A 53 1.93 1.40 -8.84
C LEU A 53 2.06 2.46 -7.75
N TYR A 54 1.24 2.38 -6.71
CA TYR A 54 1.36 3.21 -5.52
C TYR A 54 2.18 2.45 -4.47
N VAL A 55 3.15 3.12 -3.88
CA VAL A 55 4.07 2.52 -2.92
C VAL A 55 4.06 3.35 -1.64
N ALA A 56 3.65 2.74 -0.55
CA ALA A 56 3.67 3.33 0.79
C ALA A 56 5.00 3.02 1.47
N THR A 57 5.64 4.05 2.02
CA THR A 57 6.95 3.96 2.67
C THR A 57 6.93 4.55 4.06
N SER A 58 7.85 4.09 4.91
CA SER A 58 8.02 4.62 6.27
C SER A 58 9.45 4.47 6.75
N SER A 59 9.94 5.49 7.45
CA SER A 59 11.22 5.43 8.19
C SER A 59 11.11 4.76 9.56
N SER A 60 9.89 4.33 9.96
CA SER A 60 9.71 3.56 11.19
C SER A 60 10.34 2.19 11.05
N ALA A 61 10.97 1.71 12.13
CA ALA A 61 11.38 0.32 12.22
C ALA A 61 10.17 -0.62 12.13
N SER A 62 10.38 -1.83 11.64
CA SER A 62 9.36 -2.88 11.65
C SER A 62 9.06 -3.32 13.11
N GLY A 63 7.82 -3.77 13.37
CA GLY A 63 7.42 -4.24 14.70
C GLY A 63 7.11 -3.09 15.67
N HIS A 64 7.54 -3.22 16.92
CA HIS A 64 7.30 -2.27 18.01
C HIS A 64 8.39 -1.18 18.14
N GLY A 65 9.20 -0.99 17.11
CA GLY A 65 10.22 0.05 17.09
C GLY A 65 9.64 1.48 17.13
N PRO A 66 10.49 2.48 17.36
CA PRO A 66 10.05 3.87 17.41
C PRO A 66 9.40 4.29 16.11
N ALA A 67 8.35 5.11 16.22
CA ALA A 67 7.73 5.73 15.06
C ALA A 67 8.76 6.62 14.34
N GLY A 68 8.92 6.40 13.04
CA GLY A 68 9.71 7.29 12.20
C GLY A 68 9.00 8.62 11.96
N THR A 69 9.65 9.48 11.22
CA THR A 69 9.14 10.82 10.90
C THR A 69 8.78 10.99 9.42
N GLU A 70 9.23 10.06 8.59
CA GLU A 70 9.05 10.12 7.13
C GLU A 70 8.15 8.97 6.66
N HIS A 71 6.93 9.33 6.23
CA HIS A 71 5.90 8.41 5.76
C HIS A 71 5.25 8.98 4.51
N HIS A 72 5.25 8.23 3.42
CA HIS A 72 4.79 8.75 2.12
C HIS A 72 4.03 7.70 1.31
N VAL A 73 3.21 8.17 0.36
CA VAL A 73 2.77 7.39 -0.79
C VAL A 73 3.39 8.02 -2.04
N THR A 74 4.11 7.21 -2.79
CA THR A 74 4.73 7.59 -4.06
C THR A 74 4.06 6.82 -5.20
N ALA A 75 3.73 7.49 -6.30
CA ALA A 75 3.30 6.82 -7.52
C ALA A 75 4.49 6.50 -8.43
N PHE A 76 4.41 5.36 -9.08
CA PHE A 76 5.31 4.95 -10.16
C PHE A 76 4.49 4.63 -11.41
N ARG A 77 4.98 5.09 -12.56
CA ARG A 77 4.49 4.62 -13.85
C ARG A 77 5.16 3.29 -14.17
N ILE A 78 4.36 2.34 -14.63
CA ILE A 78 4.82 1.02 -15.08
C ILE A 78 4.95 1.07 -16.60
N ASP A 79 6.13 0.79 -17.13
CA ASP A 79 6.35 0.62 -18.56
C ASP A 79 5.67 -0.67 -19.03
N GLY A 80 4.75 -0.56 -19.99
CA GLY A 80 3.92 -1.69 -20.41
C GLY A 80 4.67 -2.81 -21.13
N ALA A 81 5.86 -2.53 -21.68
CA ALA A 81 6.67 -3.51 -22.40
C ALA A 81 7.68 -4.22 -21.48
N SER A 82 8.33 -3.46 -20.61
CA SER A 82 9.39 -3.97 -19.74
C SER A 82 8.95 -4.22 -18.30
N GLY A 83 7.90 -3.55 -17.81
CA GLY A 83 7.52 -3.53 -16.40
C GLY A 83 8.37 -2.58 -15.55
N ALA A 84 9.31 -1.83 -16.15
CA ALA A 84 10.17 -0.92 -15.41
C ALA A 84 9.37 0.20 -14.74
N LEU A 85 9.80 0.58 -13.51
CA LEU A 85 9.18 1.62 -12.72
C LEU A 85 9.89 2.96 -12.93
N THR A 86 9.12 4.00 -13.19
CA THR A 86 9.60 5.39 -13.21
C THR A 86 8.75 6.20 -12.23
N ARG A 87 9.39 6.95 -11.33
CA ARG A 87 8.68 7.82 -10.40
C ARG A 87 7.75 8.77 -11.16
N HIS A 88 6.53 8.95 -10.65
CA HIS A 88 5.47 9.72 -11.27
C HIS A 88 4.92 10.76 -10.30
N GLY A 89 5.24 12.02 -10.54
CA GLY A 89 4.81 13.15 -9.72
C GLY A 89 5.44 13.18 -8.32
N GLU A 90 4.87 14.04 -7.48
CA GLU A 90 5.31 14.20 -6.10
C GLU A 90 4.62 13.19 -5.17
N ALA A 91 5.34 12.78 -4.13
CA ALA A 91 4.78 11.93 -3.10
C ALA A 91 3.91 12.75 -2.14
N ILE A 92 2.83 12.16 -1.64
CA ILE A 92 2.09 12.73 -0.52
C ILE A 92 2.68 12.24 0.80
N ARG A 93 2.65 13.12 1.81
CA ARG A 93 3.05 12.78 3.18
C ARG A 93 1.89 12.11 3.91
N LEU A 94 2.21 11.07 4.68
CA LEU A 94 1.28 10.39 5.57
C LEU A 94 1.53 10.81 7.04
N PRO A 95 0.51 10.74 7.91
CA PRO A 95 0.64 11.19 9.31
C PRO A 95 1.48 10.26 10.17
N THR A 96 1.51 8.99 9.86
CA THR A 96 2.24 7.94 10.60
C THR A 96 2.55 6.77 9.68
N ARG A 97 3.17 5.71 10.24
CA ARG A 97 3.51 4.50 9.50
C ARG A 97 2.27 3.82 8.92
N PRO A 98 2.16 3.70 7.59
CA PRO A 98 1.12 2.88 6.96
C PRO A 98 1.42 1.40 7.19
N ILE A 99 0.38 0.58 7.35
CA ILE A 99 0.52 -0.87 7.48
C ILE A 99 -0.01 -1.62 6.28
N HIS A 100 -1.05 -1.09 5.65
CA HIS A 100 -1.66 -1.64 4.45
C HIS A 100 -2.26 -0.53 3.59
N MET A 101 -2.33 -0.77 2.30
CA MET A 101 -2.91 0.16 1.34
C MET A 101 -3.64 -0.62 0.24
N THR A 102 -4.74 -0.05 -0.26
CA THR A 102 -5.45 -0.51 -1.46
C THR A 102 -5.99 0.69 -2.22
N THR A 103 -6.51 0.48 -3.43
CA THR A 103 -7.39 1.44 -4.09
C THR A 103 -8.83 0.97 -4.01
N ASP A 104 -9.77 1.89 -4.23
CA ASP A 104 -11.13 1.52 -4.59
C ASP A 104 -11.15 0.87 -6.00
N ILE A 105 -12.27 0.27 -6.39
CA ILE A 105 -12.33 -0.55 -7.62
C ILE A 105 -11.94 0.24 -8.88
N PRO A 106 -12.47 1.47 -9.12
CA PRO A 106 -12.06 2.27 -10.28
C PRO A 106 -10.68 2.90 -10.12
N SER A 107 -10.05 2.82 -8.93
CA SER A 107 -8.82 3.51 -8.56
C SER A 107 -8.93 5.04 -8.68
N GLU A 108 -9.98 5.59 -8.09
CA GLU A 108 -10.15 7.03 -7.90
C GLU A 108 -9.65 7.48 -6.51
N HIS A 109 -9.50 6.51 -5.59
CA HIS A 109 -9.05 6.74 -4.23
C HIS A 109 -8.02 5.70 -3.78
N ILE A 110 -7.11 6.15 -2.90
CA ILE A 110 -6.20 5.29 -2.14
C ILE A 110 -6.71 5.23 -0.70
N LEU A 111 -6.91 4.02 -0.18
CA LEU A 111 -7.29 3.75 1.21
C LEU A 111 -6.06 3.24 1.95
N VAL A 112 -5.70 3.88 3.05
CA VAL A 112 -4.51 3.53 3.85
C VAL A 112 -4.93 3.21 5.28
N ALA A 113 -4.55 2.02 5.75
CA ALA A 113 -4.72 1.60 7.13
C ALA A 113 -3.45 1.89 7.94
N PHE A 114 -3.64 2.39 9.16
CA PHE A 114 -2.59 2.69 10.15
C PHE A 114 -2.89 1.93 11.43
N ASN A 115 -1.88 1.27 12.01
CA ASN A 115 -2.11 0.47 13.22
C ASN A 115 -1.86 1.23 14.52
N SER A 116 -1.02 2.26 14.50
CA SER A 116 -0.69 3.04 15.70
C SER A 116 -0.40 4.52 15.37
N PRO A 117 -1.31 5.44 15.70
CA PRO A 117 -2.69 5.18 16.17
C PRO A 117 -3.53 4.44 15.13
N SER A 118 -4.50 3.64 15.58
CA SER A 118 -5.41 2.91 14.68
C SER A 118 -6.24 3.91 13.88
N ALA A 119 -6.18 3.82 12.55
CA ALA A 119 -6.89 4.75 11.66
C ALA A 119 -7.06 4.15 10.25
N LEU A 120 -8.08 4.66 9.56
CA LEU A 120 -8.25 4.54 8.13
C LEU A 120 -8.30 5.95 7.53
N ARG A 121 -7.51 6.20 6.49
CA ARG A 121 -7.55 7.45 5.74
C ARG A 121 -7.71 7.18 4.25
N VAL A 122 -8.37 8.11 3.58
CA VAL A 122 -8.68 8.02 2.16
C VAL A 122 -8.05 9.22 1.47
N TYR A 123 -7.36 8.98 0.36
CA TYR A 123 -6.72 10.02 -0.46
C TYR A 123 -7.25 9.93 -1.88
N ARG A 124 -7.39 11.06 -2.55
CA ARG A 124 -7.75 11.08 -3.97
C ARG A 124 -6.61 10.54 -4.84
N ILE A 125 -6.97 9.97 -5.96
CA ILE A 125 -6.05 9.82 -7.10
C ILE A 125 -6.43 10.93 -8.07
N ASN A 126 -5.46 11.78 -8.40
CA ASN A 126 -5.66 12.91 -9.31
C ASN A 126 -5.86 12.43 -10.76
N ALA A 127 -6.37 13.29 -11.63
CA ALA A 127 -6.61 12.96 -13.04
C ALA A 127 -5.33 12.56 -13.81
N ASP A 128 -4.17 12.97 -13.33
CA ASP A 128 -2.86 12.59 -13.84
C ASP A 128 -2.29 11.33 -13.17
N PHE A 129 -3.08 10.65 -12.34
CA PHE A 129 -2.73 9.43 -11.58
C PHE A 129 -1.73 9.63 -10.44
N THR A 130 -1.40 10.87 -10.07
CA THR A 130 -0.63 11.14 -8.86
C THR A 130 -1.49 10.98 -7.61
N PRO A 131 -0.92 10.59 -6.44
CA PRO A 131 -1.66 10.63 -5.18
C PRO A 131 -1.98 12.09 -4.83
N GLY A 132 -3.19 12.33 -4.34
CA GLY A 132 -3.74 13.66 -4.08
C GLY A 132 -4.08 13.88 -2.61
N GLU A 133 -4.95 14.87 -2.37
CA GLU A 133 -5.33 15.29 -1.04
C GLU A 133 -6.16 14.24 -0.28
N GLU A 134 -6.10 14.31 1.06
CA GLU A 134 -6.95 13.51 1.93
C GLU A 134 -8.43 13.90 1.75
N VAL A 135 -9.28 12.91 1.60
CA VAL A 135 -10.72 13.07 1.57
C VAL A 135 -11.23 13.21 3.00
N LYS A 136 -11.70 14.41 3.34
CA LYS A 136 -12.31 14.66 4.67
C LYS A 136 -13.55 13.79 4.84
N GLN A 137 -13.59 13.05 5.93
CA GLN A 137 -14.75 12.24 6.30
C GLN A 137 -15.79 13.11 7.03
N PRO A 138 -17.08 12.81 6.88
CA PRO A 138 -18.15 13.61 7.55
C PRO A 138 -18.16 13.42 9.08
N GLY A 139 -17.50 12.41 9.59
CA GLY A 139 -17.37 12.10 11.01
C GLY A 139 -16.18 11.19 11.29
N PRO A 140 -15.90 10.87 12.56
CA PRO A 140 -14.83 9.94 12.91
C PRO A 140 -15.13 8.54 12.39
N ILE A 141 -14.09 7.90 11.85
CA ILE A 141 -14.14 6.48 11.50
C ILE A 141 -13.67 5.68 12.71
N ASP A 142 -14.52 4.75 13.19
CA ASP A 142 -14.08 3.76 14.16
C ASP A 142 -13.17 2.75 13.45
N ALA A 143 -11.88 2.86 13.69
CA ALA A 143 -10.87 1.99 13.11
C ALA A 143 -10.47 0.84 14.06
N GLY A 144 -11.21 0.65 15.14
CA GLY A 144 -10.96 -0.41 16.12
C GLY A 144 -9.54 -0.33 16.72
N ILE A 145 -9.01 -1.49 17.09
CA ILE A 145 -7.70 -1.61 17.73
C ILE A 145 -6.71 -2.27 16.78
N PHE A 146 -5.63 -1.57 16.45
CA PHE A 146 -4.62 -2.01 15.50
C PHE A 146 -5.20 -2.39 14.14
N ALA A 147 -5.76 -1.41 13.42
CA ALA A 147 -6.15 -1.56 12.03
C ALA A 147 -4.96 -2.14 11.23
N HIS A 148 -5.21 -3.20 10.47
CA HIS A 148 -4.15 -4.01 9.86
C HIS A 148 -4.28 -4.15 8.35
N GLN A 149 -5.50 -4.35 7.85
CA GLN A 149 -5.75 -4.51 6.42
C GLN A 149 -7.05 -3.82 6.02
N VAL A 150 -7.04 -3.17 4.86
CA VAL A 150 -8.24 -2.59 4.26
C VAL A 150 -8.46 -3.15 2.85
N ARG A 151 -9.69 -3.51 2.52
CA ARG A 151 -10.11 -3.94 1.18
C ARG A 151 -11.43 -3.29 0.83
N VAL A 152 -11.67 -3.09 -0.45
CA VAL A 152 -12.95 -2.59 -0.96
C VAL A 152 -13.74 -3.75 -1.54
N SER A 153 -15.06 -3.77 -1.29
CA SER A 153 -15.96 -4.78 -1.85
C SER A 153 -16.00 -4.71 -3.39
N PRO A 154 -16.26 -5.84 -4.08
CA PRO A 154 -16.26 -5.86 -5.55
C PRO A 154 -17.28 -4.89 -6.19
N ASP A 155 -18.35 -4.54 -5.49
CA ASP A 155 -19.36 -3.57 -5.92
C ASP A 155 -18.99 -2.10 -5.59
N ASN A 156 -17.82 -1.88 -5.03
CA ASN A 156 -17.28 -0.57 -4.62
C ASN A 156 -18.13 0.18 -3.57
N ARG A 157 -18.94 -0.54 -2.79
CA ARG A 157 -19.86 0.09 -1.83
C ARG A 157 -19.36 0.09 -0.41
N LEU A 158 -18.46 -0.84 -0.06
CA LEU A 158 -17.95 -1.02 1.29
C LEU A 158 -16.45 -1.00 1.31
N ALA A 159 -15.86 -0.35 2.30
CA ALA A 159 -14.48 -0.55 2.72
C ALA A 159 -14.49 -1.46 3.97
N ILE A 160 -13.82 -2.59 3.89
CA ILE A 160 -13.72 -3.58 4.96
C ILE A 160 -12.35 -3.39 5.61
N LEU A 161 -12.34 -3.02 6.88
CA LEU A 161 -11.12 -2.80 7.67
C LEU A 161 -10.98 -3.93 8.69
N VAL A 162 -9.93 -4.72 8.55
CA VAL A 162 -9.58 -5.76 9.51
C VAL A 162 -8.74 -5.16 10.62
N THR A 163 -9.08 -5.40 11.87
CA THR A 163 -8.31 -5.00 13.04
C THR A 163 -7.75 -6.23 13.76
N ARG A 164 -6.58 -6.08 14.39
CA ARG A 164 -5.92 -7.19 15.06
C ARG A 164 -6.39 -7.38 16.51
N GLY A 165 -6.84 -6.29 17.16
CA GLY A 165 -7.09 -6.31 18.59
C GLY A 165 -5.81 -6.31 19.44
N ASN A 166 -5.93 -6.53 20.73
CA ASN A 166 -4.83 -6.67 21.68
C ASN A 166 -4.81 -8.05 22.30
N GLU A 167 -3.63 -8.58 22.52
CA GLU A 167 -3.47 -9.78 23.34
C GLU A 167 -3.85 -9.53 24.80
N GLY A 168 -4.41 -10.53 25.44
CA GLY A 168 -4.69 -10.52 26.88
C GLY A 168 -3.40 -10.46 27.69
N THR A 169 -3.47 -9.84 28.85
CA THR A 169 -2.40 -9.82 29.85
C THR A 169 -2.96 -10.35 31.17
N PRO A 170 -2.11 -10.65 32.20
CA PRO A 170 -2.61 -11.06 33.50
C PRO A 170 -3.59 -10.07 34.16
N THR A 171 -3.57 -8.80 33.74
CA THR A 171 -4.37 -7.71 34.33
C THR A 171 -5.39 -7.12 33.36
N ARG A 172 -5.44 -7.59 32.10
CA ARG A 172 -6.38 -7.12 31.07
C ARG A 172 -6.85 -8.26 30.20
N ALA A 173 -8.16 -8.33 30.00
CA ALA A 173 -8.72 -9.28 29.02
C ALA A 173 -8.21 -9.00 27.60
N GLU A 174 -8.25 -10.02 26.76
CA GLU A 174 -8.01 -9.88 25.33
C GLU A 174 -9.07 -8.99 24.69
N ASP A 175 -8.64 -8.10 23.79
CA ASP A 175 -9.53 -7.39 22.88
C ASP A 175 -9.45 -8.10 21.52
N PRO A 176 -10.50 -8.82 21.10
CA PRO A 176 -10.42 -9.58 19.86
C PRO A 176 -10.30 -8.65 18.65
N GLY A 177 -9.73 -9.17 17.55
CA GLY A 177 -9.79 -8.50 16.27
C GLY A 177 -11.22 -8.42 15.75
N ALA A 178 -11.47 -7.50 14.83
CA ALA A 178 -12.79 -7.25 14.25
C ALA A 178 -12.70 -6.89 12.76
N LEU A 179 -13.87 -6.89 12.12
CA LEU A 179 -14.13 -6.38 10.77
C LEU A 179 -15.03 -5.14 10.85
#